data_10ba973ba8878440e8271cce933444b6
#
_entry.id   10ba973ba8878440e8271cce933444b6
#
_cell.length_a   1.000
_cell.length_b   1.000
_cell.length_c   1.000
_cell.angle_alpha   90.00
_cell.angle_beta   90.00
_cell.angle_gamma   90.00
#
_symmetry.space_group_name_H-M   'P 1'
#
loop_
_entity.id
_entity.type
_entity.pdbx_description
1 polymer ?
#
loop_
_entity_poly.entity_id
_entity_poly.type
_entity_poly.pdbx_seq_one_letter_code
_entity_poly.pdbx_strand_id
1 'polypeptide(L)'
;KGGSAAYFGQPVNPAYCTDTMRCYFSFPIVKVLIDKDDPNAGGKVPVGGFTDQYIFRLAETYLNRAEAYWWLGKNDLATEDVNTIRRRVNAPELSSVTLEDILDERARELFLEDHRKTELTRIAFLKAEKGIDGYSLNNFSEKNWYYDRMMEKNNFFATEYYYSTNAFIMKPYHVLWPIPRNAIESNTQGRINQNYGYDGYEDNIPVEELEQRYK
;
A
#
# COMPACT_ATOMS: atom_id res chain seq x y z
N LYS A 1 -32.17 7.35 -4.81
CA LYS A 1 -33.40 6.78 -5.40
C LYS A 1 -33.21 5.29 -5.37
N GLY A 2 -34.05 4.59 -4.57
CA GLY A 2 -33.89 3.21 -4.21
C GLY A 2 -33.83 2.27 -5.41
N GLY A 3 -32.76 1.49 -5.46
CA GLY A 3 -32.72 0.30 -6.26
C GLY A 3 -33.85 -0.65 -5.82
N SER A 4 -34.40 -1.42 -6.74
CA SER A 4 -35.42 -2.41 -6.46
C SER A 4 -34.94 -3.34 -5.34
N ALA A 5 -35.79 -3.62 -4.36
CA ALA A 5 -35.52 -4.58 -3.26
C ALA A 5 -35.02 -5.96 -3.75
N ALA A 6 -35.28 -6.30 -5.01
CA ALA A 6 -34.82 -7.53 -5.64
C ALA A 6 -33.30 -7.66 -5.76
N TYR A 7 -32.54 -6.56 -5.62
CA TYR A 7 -31.07 -6.56 -5.73
C TYR A 7 -30.38 -6.47 -4.36
N PHE A 8 -31.14 -6.32 -3.28
CA PHE A 8 -30.54 -6.28 -1.95
C PHE A 8 -29.95 -7.65 -1.56
N GLY A 9 -28.67 -7.65 -1.15
CA GLY A 9 -27.97 -8.86 -0.75
C GLY A 9 -27.44 -9.72 -1.90
N GLN A 10 -27.64 -9.29 -3.16
CA GLN A 10 -27.06 -10.00 -4.29
C GLN A 10 -25.60 -9.57 -4.50
N PRO A 11 -24.70 -10.48 -4.90
CA PRO A 11 -23.34 -10.12 -5.28
C PRO A 11 -23.35 -9.08 -6.40
N VAL A 12 -22.51 -8.06 -6.27
CA VAL A 12 -22.33 -7.07 -7.34
C VAL A 12 -21.77 -7.80 -8.56
N ASN A 13 -22.49 -7.74 -9.69
CA ASN A 13 -22.00 -8.33 -10.93
C ASN A 13 -20.76 -7.56 -11.42
N PRO A 14 -19.57 -8.19 -11.50
CA PRO A 14 -18.35 -7.53 -11.95
C PRO A 14 -18.45 -6.91 -13.34
N ALA A 15 -19.35 -7.42 -14.19
CA ALA A 15 -19.57 -6.88 -15.53
C ALA A 15 -20.11 -5.43 -15.52
N TYR A 16 -20.73 -5.00 -14.42
CA TYR A 16 -21.17 -3.61 -14.24
C TYR A 16 -20.12 -2.70 -13.60
N CYS A 17 -19.00 -3.28 -13.12
CA CYS A 17 -17.92 -2.54 -12.55
C CYS A 17 -16.91 -2.17 -13.64
N THR A 18 -17.30 -1.26 -14.54
CA THR A 18 -16.33 -0.64 -15.45
C THR A 18 -15.39 0.27 -14.69
N ASP A 19 -14.19 0.52 -15.21
CA ASP A 19 -13.17 1.34 -14.54
C ASP A 19 -13.69 2.74 -14.19
N THR A 20 -14.54 3.30 -15.03
CA THR A 20 -15.25 4.57 -14.81
C THR A 20 -16.27 4.52 -13.67
N MET A 21 -16.84 3.36 -13.36
CA MET A 21 -17.90 3.23 -12.35
C MET A 21 -17.39 2.73 -11.01
N ARG A 22 -16.20 2.15 -10.95
CA ARG A 22 -15.64 1.59 -9.70
C ARG A 22 -15.50 2.60 -8.60
N CYS A 23 -15.17 3.85 -8.91
CA CYS A 23 -15.06 4.93 -7.92
C CYS A 23 -16.40 5.31 -7.27
N TYR A 24 -17.53 4.93 -7.85
CA TYR A 24 -18.87 5.18 -7.30
C TYR A 24 -19.42 4.03 -6.46
N PHE A 25 -18.75 2.89 -6.43
CA PHE A 25 -19.12 1.79 -5.54
C PHE A 25 -18.47 1.99 -4.18
N SER A 26 -19.24 2.48 -3.22
CA SER A 26 -18.81 2.46 -1.83
C SER A 26 -19.26 1.16 -1.19
N PHE A 27 -18.30 0.39 -0.68
CA PHE A 27 -18.59 -0.72 0.21
C PHE A 27 -18.60 -0.19 1.66
N PRO A 28 -19.57 -0.58 2.50
CA PRO A 28 -19.53 -0.20 3.90
C PRO A 28 -18.27 -0.80 4.55
N ILE A 29 -17.37 0.09 4.98
CA ILE A 29 -16.15 -0.31 5.69
C ILE A 29 -16.49 -0.39 7.16
N VAL A 30 -16.86 -1.58 7.62
CA VAL A 30 -17.27 -1.81 9.02
C VAL A 30 -16.07 -1.83 9.97
N LYS A 31 -14.87 -2.12 9.45
CA LYS A 31 -13.65 -2.35 10.23
C LYS A 31 -13.22 -1.17 11.11
N VAL A 32 -13.50 0.04 10.68
CA VAL A 32 -13.19 1.28 11.39
C VAL A 32 -14.44 2.06 11.74
N LEU A 33 -15.60 1.42 11.65
CA LEU A 33 -16.86 2.05 11.98
C LEU A 33 -16.99 2.11 13.50
N ILE A 34 -17.20 3.31 14.02
CA ILE A 34 -17.59 3.50 15.40
C ILE A 34 -19.09 3.18 15.48
N ASP A 35 -19.46 2.26 16.35
CA ASP A 35 -20.85 1.86 16.51
C ASP A 35 -21.69 3.09 16.94
N LYS A 36 -22.83 3.24 16.27
CA LYS A 36 -23.82 4.29 16.64
C LYS A 36 -24.31 4.16 18.07
N ASP A 37 -24.24 2.96 18.63
CA ASP A 37 -24.66 2.62 19.99
C ASP A 37 -23.50 2.73 20.99
N ASP A 38 -22.30 3.17 20.58
CA ASP A 38 -21.20 3.50 21.50
C ASP A 38 -21.67 4.65 22.42
N PRO A 39 -21.77 4.42 23.74
CA PRO A 39 -22.22 5.44 24.70
C PRO A 39 -21.32 6.68 24.69
N ASN A 40 -20.10 6.56 24.21
CA ASN A 40 -19.15 7.67 24.08
C ASN A 40 -19.31 8.46 22.77
N ALA A 41 -20.05 7.95 21.81
CA ALA A 41 -20.31 8.62 20.54
C ALA A 41 -21.42 9.70 20.63
N GLY A 42 -22.10 9.82 21.76
CA GLY A 42 -23.11 10.87 22.04
C GLY A 42 -24.31 10.86 21.08
N GLY A 43 -24.63 9.76 20.42
CA GLY A 43 -25.77 9.61 19.50
C GLY A 43 -25.71 10.48 18.23
N LYS A 44 -24.58 11.11 17.96
CA LYS A 44 -24.31 11.87 16.73
C LYS A 44 -23.34 11.10 15.86
N VAL A 45 -23.31 11.41 14.55
CA VAL A 45 -22.28 10.88 13.65
C VAL A 45 -20.91 11.06 14.32
N PRO A 46 -20.18 9.97 14.56
CA PRO A 46 -19.03 10.02 15.42
C PRO A 46 -17.92 10.87 14.81
N VAL A 47 -17.69 12.01 15.41
CA VAL A 47 -16.47 12.77 15.23
C VAL A 47 -15.58 12.41 16.41
N GLY A 48 -14.76 11.38 16.24
CA GLY A 48 -13.83 10.92 17.27
C GLY A 48 -14.51 10.06 18.34
N GLY A 49 -14.59 8.78 18.15
CA GLY A 49 -14.93 7.81 19.18
C GLY A 49 -13.70 7.39 19.98
N PHE A 50 -13.94 6.84 21.16
CA PHE A 50 -12.92 6.24 22.02
C PHE A 50 -12.67 4.76 21.67
N THR A 51 -12.93 4.37 20.42
CA THR A 51 -12.71 3.01 19.97
C THR A 51 -11.21 2.76 19.83
N ASP A 52 -10.73 1.70 20.45
CA ASP A 52 -9.34 1.27 20.34
C ASP A 52 -9.01 0.91 18.88
N GLN A 53 -7.90 1.43 18.40
CA GLN A 53 -7.37 1.06 17.10
C GLN A 53 -6.23 0.06 17.27
N TYR A 54 -6.22 -0.97 16.43
CA TYR A 54 -5.13 -1.92 16.40
C TYR A 54 -3.85 -1.24 15.90
N ILE A 55 -2.81 -1.27 16.72
CA ILE A 55 -1.46 -0.87 16.29
C ILE A 55 -0.77 -2.07 15.67
N PHE A 56 -0.85 -3.22 16.33
CA PHE A 56 -0.37 -4.51 15.85
C PHE A 56 -1.36 -5.60 16.22
N ARG A 57 -1.49 -6.60 15.35
CA ARG A 57 -2.27 -7.79 15.67
C ARG A 57 -1.64 -9.05 15.09
N LEU A 58 -2.01 -10.20 15.65
CA LEU A 58 -1.42 -11.48 15.34
C LEU A 58 -1.43 -11.83 13.84
N ALA A 59 -2.43 -11.38 13.09
CA ALA A 59 -2.49 -11.59 11.64
C ALA A 59 -1.28 -10.97 10.91
N GLU A 60 -0.84 -9.80 11.32
CA GLU A 60 0.36 -9.18 10.76
C GLU A 60 1.61 -10.02 11.05
N THR A 61 1.72 -10.57 12.25
CA THR A 61 2.84 -11.44 12.63
C THR A 61 2.90 -12.70 11.76
N TYR A 62 1.75 -13.32 11.49
CA TYR A 62 1.68 -14.46 10.56
C TYR A 62 2.12 -14.08 9.15
N LEU A 63 1.66 -12.96 8.63
CA LEU A 63 2.01 -12.50 7.28
C LEU A 63 3.48 -12.10 7.16
N ASN A 64 4.05 -11.46 8.18
CA ASN A 64 5.48 -11.16 8.24
C ASN A 64 6.31 -12.46 8.26
N ARG A 65 5.85 -13.46 9.00
CA ARG A 65 6.52 -14.77 9.05
C ARG A 65 6.37 -15.54 7.73
N ALA A 66 5.19 -15.51 7.12
CA ALA A 66 4.97 -16.11 5.80
C ALA A 66 5.92 -15.51 4.74
N GLU A 67 6.08 -14.20 4.73
CA GLU A 67 7.03 -13.54 3.85
C GLU A 67 8.48 -14.00 4.13
N ALA A 68 8.88 -14.01 5.40
CA ALA A 68 10.20 -14.48 5.77
C ALA A 68 10.45 -15.95 5.35
N TYR A 69 9.46 -16.83 5.52
CA TYR A 69 9.54 -18.20 5.05
C TYR A 69 9.68 -18.28 3.52
N TRP A 70 8.91 -17.47 2.80
CA TRP A 70 9.01 -17.42 1.35
C TRP A 70 10.42 -17.00 0.89
N TRP A 71 11.01 -15.95 1.48
CA TRP A 71 12.37 -15.52 1.17
C TRP A 71 13.43 -16.58 1.51
N LEU A 72 13.16 -17.47 2.46
CA LEU A 72 14.00 -18.60 2.83
C LEU A 72 13.74 -19.88 2.00
N GLY A 73 12.84 -19.83 1.00
CA GLY A 73 12.44 -20.98 0.20
C GLY A 73 11.60 -22.03 0.94
N LYS A 74 11.05 -21.69 2.11
CA LYS A 74 10.21 -22.57 2.94
C LYS A 74 8.72 -22.37 2.61
N ASN A 75 8.36 -22.64 1.36
CA ASN A 75 7.05 -22.28 0.82
C ASN A 75 5.88 -22.99 1.54
N ASP A 76 6.07 -24.21 1.99
CA ASP A 76 5.02 -24.94 2.75
C ASP A 76 4.67 -24.21 4.05
N LEU A 77 5.68 -23.71 4.78
CA LEU A 77 5.47 -22.95 6.00
C LEU A 77 4.83 -21.58 5.72
N ALA A 78 5.23 -20.94 4.64
CA ALA A 78 4.60 -19.68 4.21
C ALA A 78 3.12 -19.89 3.86
N THR A 79 2.81 -20.99 3.17
CA THR A 79 1.44 -21.38 2.80
C THR A 79 0.58 -21.65 4.03
N GLU A 80 1.11 -22.37 5.02
CA GLU A 80 0.39 -22.65 6.26
C GLU A 80 0.06 -21.39 7.06
N ASP A 81 1.00 -20.43 7.13
CA ASP A 81 0.75 -19.16 7.81
C ASP A 81 -0.36 -18.34 7.14
N VAL A 82 -0.34 -18.26 5.81
CA VAL A 82 -1.41 -17.60 5.05
C VAL A 82 -2.74 -18.31 5.24
N ASN A 83 -2.75 -19.65 5.17
CA ASN A 83 -3.96 -20.44 5.34
C ASN A 83 -4.53 -20.35 6.76
N THR A 84 -3.68 -20.14 7.77
CA THR A 84 -4.14 -19.88 9.14
C THR A 84 -5.04 -18.63 9.20
N ILE A 85 -4.67 -17.57 8.49
CA ILE A 85 -5.49 -16.35 8.40
C ILE A 85 -6.77 -16.63 7.62
N ARG A 86 -6.66 -17.32 6.49
CA ARG A 86 -7.79 -17.63 5.61
C ARG A 86 -8.83 -18.52 6.30
N ARG A 87 -8.40 -19.52 7.07
CA ARG A 87 -9.29 -20.37 7.88
C ARG A 87 -10.10 -19.57 8.90
N ARG A 88 -9.50 -18.56 9.52
CA ARG A 88 -10.20 -17.69 10.49
C ARG A 88 -11.45 -17.04 9.91
N VAL A 89 -11.43 -16.68 8.64
CA VAL A 89 -12.54 -16.02 7.93
C VAL A 89 -13.29 -16.95 6.98
N ASN A 90 -13.05 -18.26 7.11
CA ASN A 90 -13.66 -19.30 6.26
C ASN A 90 -13.44 -19.06 4.76
N ALA A 91 -12.29 -18.51 4.39
CA ALA A 91 -11.86 -18.36 3.00
C ALA A 91 -11.23 -19.67 2.49
N PRO A 92 -11.34 -20.01 1.20
CA PRO A 92 -10.69 -21.17 0.63
C PRO A 92 -9.18 -21.16 0.86
N GLU A 93 -8.62 -22.30 1.27
CA GLU A 93 -7.18 -22.45 1.44
C GLU A 93 -6.44 -22.46 0.10
N LEU A 94 -5.20 -21.98 0.10
CA LEU A 94 -4.31 -22.03 -1.05
C LEU A 94 -3.44 -23.28 -0.96
N SER A 95 -3.19 -23.92 -2.10
CA SER A 95 -2.30 -25.09 -2.17
C SER A 95 -0.83 -24.72 -2.05
N SER A 96 -0.46 -23.53 -2.50
CA SER A 96 0.86 -22.93 -2.36
C SER A 96 0.72 -21.42 -2.47
N VAL A 97 1.70 -20.69 -1.94
CA VAL A 97 1.73 -19.21 -2.01
C VAL A 97 2.98 -18.70 -2.69
N THR A 98 2.80 -17.66 -3.47
CA THR A 98 3.87 -16.79 -3.98
C THR A 98 4.01 -15.57 -3.09
N LEU A 99 5.05 -14.76 -3.29
CA LEU A 99 5.18 -13.45 -2.63
C LEU A 99 3.97 -12.57 -2.91
N GLU A 100 3.47 -12.61 -4.15
CA GLU A 100 2.29 -11.84 -4.55
C GLU A 100 1.04 -12.25 -3.78
N ASP A 101 0.83 -13.56 -3.57
CA ASP A 101 -0.31 -14.06 -2.79
C ASP A 101 -0.24 -13.60 -1.34
N ILE A 102 0.96 -13.63 -0.73
CA ILE A 102 1.19 -13.16 0.64
C ILE A 102 0.87 -11.65 0.75
N LEU A 103 1.35 -10.85 -0.21
CA LEU A 103 1.11 -9.42 -0.24
C LEU A 103 -0.36 -9.07 -0.53
N ASP A 104 -1.04 -9.86 -1.34
CA ASP A 104 -2.46 -9.71 -1.61
C ASP A 104 -3.30 -10.10 -0.39
N GLU A 105 -2.92 -11.17 0.34
CA GLU A 105 -3.58 -11.51 1.60
C GLU A 105 -3.36 -10.42 2.66
N ARG A 106 -2.15 -9.87 2.73
CA ARG A 106 -1.84 -8.73 3.59
C ARG A 106 -2.73 -7.51 3.27
N ALA A 107 -2.94 -7.22 1.99
CA ALA A 107 -3.82 -6.12 1.56
C ALA A 107 -5.28 -6.34 1.99
N ARG A 108 -5.77 -7.58 1.92
CA ARG A 108 -7.14 -7.93 2.35
C ARG A 108 -7.30 -7.90 3.86
N GLU A 109 -6.37 -8.56 4.56
CA GLU A 109 -6.46 -8.75 6.00
C GLU A 109 -6.17 -7.47 6.78
N LEU A 110 -5.18 -6.69 6.37
CA LEU A 110 -4.72 -5.49 7.07
C LEU A 110 -5.20 -4.18 6.41
N PHE A 111 -6.29 -4.25 5.63
CA PHE A 111 -6.88 -3.06 5.03
C PHE A 111 -7.21 -2.01 6.09
N LEU A 112 -6.75 -0.76 5.89
CA LEU A 112 -6.82 0.37 6.82
C LEU A 112 -6.03 0.21 8.14
N GLU A 113 -5.22 -0.83 8.29
CA GLU A 113 -4.35 -1.03 9.45
C GLU A 113 -2.87 -0.90 9.08
N ASP A 114 -2.50 -1.38 7.88
CA ASP A 114 -1.11 -1.44 7.44
C ASP A 114 -0.71 -0.21 6.62
N HIS A 115 0.55 0.21 6.79
CA HIS A 115 1.19 1.22 5.95
C HIS A 115 1.61 0.64 4.60
N ARG A 116 0.63 0.35 3.76
CA ARG A 116 0.79 -0.40 2.51
C ARG A 116 1.89 0.14 1.60
N LYS A 117 2.02 1.46 1.46
CA LYS A 117 3.08 2.05 0.63
C LYS A 117 4.48 1.69 1.16
N THR A 118 4.70 1.81 2.46
CA THR A 118 5.97 1.48 3.10
C THR A 118 6.34 0.03 2.87
N GLU A 119 5.36 -0.86 3.02
CA GLU A 119 5.51 -2.30 2.78
C GLU A 119 5.95 -2.61 1.34
N LEU A 120 5.21 -2.09 0.37
CA LEU A 120 5.52 -2.33 -1.05
C LEU A 120 6.84 -1.67 -1.48
N THR A 121 7.18 -0.51 -0.93
CA THR A 121 8.48 0.14 -1.18
C THR A 121 9.62 -0.72 -0.64
N ARG A 122 9.49 -1.30 0.56
CA ARG A 122 10.46 -2.23 1.15
C ARG A 122 10.70 -3.44 0.24
N ILE A 123 9.63 -4.05 -0.27
CA ILE A 123 9.75 -5.17 -1.21
C ILE A 123 10.44 -4.73 -2.51
N ALA A 124 10.11 -3.55 -3.03
CA ALA A 124 10.77 -3.02 -4.23
C ALA A 124 12.28 -2.85 -4.02
N PHE A 125 12.69 -2.36 -2.84
CA PHE A 125 14.10 -2.25 -2.46
C PHE A 125 14.79 -3.62 -2.42
N LEU A 126 14.19 -4.61 -1.76
CA LEU A 126 14.76 -5.96 -1.67
C LEU A 126 14.92 -6.61 -3.05
N LYS A 127 13.93 -6.44 -3.93
CA LYS A 127 14.03 -6.94 -5.31
C LYS A 127 15.13 -6.24 -6.10
N ALA A 128 15.25 -4.93 -5.97
CA ALA A 128 16.25 -4.14 -6.66
C ALA A 128 17.67 -4.43 -6.14
N GLU A 129 17.85 -4.58 -4.84
CA GLU A 129 19.13 -4.96 -4.22
C GLU A 129 19.62 -6.33 -4.70
N LYS A 130 18.71 -7.28 -4.82
CA LYS A 130 19.01 -8.65 -5.28
C LYS A 130 19.00 -8.81 -6.80
N GLY A 131 18.67 -7.78 -7.56
CA GLY A 131 18.55 -7.86 -9.02
C GLY A 131 17.42 -8.76 -9.50
N ILE A 132 16.40 -9.02 -8.69
CA ILE A 132 15.30 -9.91 -9.04
C ILE A 132 14.44 -9.25 -10.12
N ASP A 133 14.03 -10.03 -11.12
CA ASP A 133 13.21 -9.60 -12.25
C ASP A 133 13.83 -8.42 -13.05
N GLY A 134 15.15 -8.23 -12.94
CA GLY A 134 15.88 -7.15 -13.63
C GLY A 134 15.70 -5.76 -13.02
N TYR A 135 15.22 -5.67 -11.79
CA TYR A 135 15.23 -4.42 -11.01
C TYR A 135 16.62 -4.15 -10.44
N SER A 136 16.95 -2.85 -10.27
CA SER A 136 18.26 -2.42 -9.79
C SER A 136 18.14 -1.13 -8.97
N LEU A 137 19.01 -0.98 -7.99
CA LEU A 137 19.11 0.25 -7.22
C LEU A 137 19.64 1.44 -8.04
N ASN A 138 20.41 1.17 -9.11
CA ASN A 138 21.03 2.21 -9.94
C ASN A 138 20.02 3.11 -10.66
N ASN A 139 18.83 2.59 -10.94
CA ASN A 139 17.76 3.32 -11.61
C ASN A 139 16.43 3.21 -10.87
N PHE A 140 16.48 3.04 -9.56
CA PHE A 140 15.33 2.71 -8.73
C PHE A 140 14.18 3.73 -8.82
N SER A 141 14.50 5.01 -8.99
CA SER A 141 13.49 6.06 -9.17
C SER A 141 12.87 6.12 -10.57
N GLU A 142 13.45 5.41 -11.54
CA GLU A 142 12.99 5.40 -12.93
C GLU A 142 12.30 4.08 -13.31
N LYS A 143 12.76 2.97 -12.71
CA LYS A 143 12.21 1.64 -12.92
C LYS A 143 12.24 0.85 -11.61
N ASN A 144 11.08 0.47 -11.11
CA ASN A 144 10.97 -0.32 -9.87
C ASN A 144 9.71 -1.17 -9.86
N TRP A 145 9.78 -2.26 -9.08
CA TRP A 145 8.67 -3.18 -8.90
C TRP A 145 7.43 -2.55 -8.25
N TYR A 146 7.60 -1.57 -7.36
CA TYR A 146 6.47 -0.87 -6.74
C TYR A 146 5.57 -0.21 -7.78
N TYR A 147 6.17 0.53 -8.73
CA TYR A 147 5.44 1.17 -9.80
C TYR A 147 4.71 0.16 -10.69
N ASP A 148 5.45 -0.87 -11.15
CA ASP A 148 4.89 -1.88 -12.05
C ASP A 148 3.72 -2.61 -11.39
N ARG A 149 3.87 -3.02 -10.12
CA ARG A 149 2.78 -3.64 -9.36
C ARG A 149 1.59 -2.71 -9.19
N MET A 150 1.83 -1.43 -8.89
CA MET A 150 0.75 -0.47 -8.73
C MET A 150 -0.02 -0.27 -10.03
N MET A 151 0.66 -0.21 -11.16
CA MET A 151 0.03 -0.09 -12.48
C MET A 151 -0.74 -1.36 -12.88
N GLU A 152 -0.25 -2.53 -12.51
CA GLU A 152 -0.91 -3.79 -12.77
C GLU A 152 -2.16 -4.01 -11.90
N LYS A 153 -2.04 -3.75 -10.59
CA LYS A 153 -3.09 -4.10 -9.60
C LYS A 153 -4.06 -2.97 -9.31
N ASN A 154 -3.78 -1.78 -9.82
CA ASN A 154 -4.55 -0.61 -9.44
C ASN A 154 -5.72 -0.37 -10.39
N ASN A 155 -6.89 -0.24 -9.81
CA ASN A 155 -8.12 0.06 -10.54
C ASN A 155 -8.44 1.57 -10.61
N PHE A 156 -7.65 2.42 -9.96
CA PHE A 156 -7.94 3.85 -9.82
C PHE A 156 -7.02 4.74 -10.64
N PHE A 157 -5.82 4.29 -11.00
CA PHE A 157 -4.92 5.03 -11.88
C PHE A 157 -5.20 4.63 -13.32
N ALA A 158 -6.38 4.98 -13.80
CA ALA A 158 -6.68 4.87 -15.21
C ALA A 158 -5.80 5.87 -15.97
N THR A 159 -5.40 5.48 -17.14
CA THR A 159 -4.68 6.35 -18.08
C THR A 159 -5.54 7.46 -18.62
N GLU A 160 -6.85 7.41 -18.40
CA GLU A 160 -7.85 8.39 -18.83
C GLU A 160 -8.64 8.92 -17.61
N TYR A 161 -8.81 10.22 -17.58
CA TYR A 161 -9.28 10.95 -16.43
C TYR A 161 -10.65 11.49 -16.55
N TYR A 162 -11.46 11.28 -15.50
CA TYR A 162 -12.81 11.79 -15.35
C TYR A 162 -12.89 13.19 -14.71
N TYR A 163 -11.89 13.58 -13.95
CA TYR A 163 -11.86 14.88 -13.30
C TYR A 163 -10.50 15.54 -13.49
N SER A 164 -10.40 16.22 -14.63
CA SER A 164 -9.35 17.18 -14.91
C SER A 164 -8.16 17.20 -13.96
N THR A 165 -7.04 17.01 -14.50
CA THR A 165 -5.73 17.31 -13.96
C THR A 165 -4.85 16.10 -13.64
N ASN A 166 -3.59 16.31 -13.83
CA ASN A 166 -2.46 15.43 -13.57
C ASN A 166 -2.35 14.90 -12.11
N ALA A 167 -3.38 15.14 -11.27
CA ALA A 167 -3.34 14.87 -9.83
C ALA A 167 -3.24 13.39 -9.46
N PHE A 168 -3.51 12.47 -10.39
CA PHE A 168 -3.48 11.04 -10.12
C PHE A 168 -2.50 10.29 -11.03
N ILE A 169 -1.61 10.99 -11.68
CA ILE A 169 -0.56 10.36 -12.48
C ILE A 169 0.50 9.83 -11.53
N MET A 170 0.57 8.51 -11.46
CA MET A 170 1.67 7.85 -10.79
C MET A 170 2.90 7.82 -11.68
N LYS A 171 4.06 8.07 -11.11
CA LYS A 171 5.37 7.98 -11.76
C LYS A 171 6.25 6.99 -10.98
N PRO A 172 7.26 6.39 -11.61
CA PRO A 172 8.16 5.45 -10.93
C PRO A 172 8.81 6.04 -9.69
N TYR A 173 9.20 7.32 -9.72
CA TYR A 173 9.85 7.98 -8.58
C TYR A 173 8.96 8.12 -7.34
N HIS A 174 7.63 7.93 -7.47
CA HIS A 174 6.72 7.91 -6.33
C HIS A 174 6.93 6.69 -5.40
N VAL A 175 7.81 5.77 -5.75
CA VAL A 175 8.30 4.74 -4.82
C VAL A 175 8.91 5.36 -3.57
N LEU A 176 9.57 6.51 -3.71
CA LEU A 176 10.05 7.33 -2.61
C LEU A 176 9.08 8.46 -2.30
N TRP A 177 9.16 9.02 -1.10
CA TRP A 177 8.47 10.25 -0.73
C TRP A 177 9.33 11.47 -1.04
N PRO A 178 8.74 12.65 -1.31
CA PRO A 178 9.50 13.88 -1.31
C PRO A 178 10.07 14.15 0.08
N ILE A 179 11.30 14.65 0.14
CA ILE A 179 11.83 15.18 1.40
C ILE A 179 11.16 16.53 1.63
N PRO A 180 10.53 16.75 2.78
CA PRO A 180 9.85 18.01 3.04
C PRO A 180 10.79 19.21 2.91
N ARG A 181 10.34 20.24 2.21
CA ARG A 181 11.16 21.42 1.94
C ARG A 181 11.69 22.09 3.22
N ASN A 182 10.88 22.16 4.24
CA ASN A 182 11.30 22.69 5.54
C ASN A 182 12.41 21.85 6.19
N ALA A 183 12.45 20.55 5.98
CA ALA A 183 13.54 19.71 6.47
C ALA A 183 14.85 19.99 5.73
N ILE A 184 14.78 20.29 4.44
CA ILE A 184 15.95 20.69 3.63
C ILE A 184 16.45 22.08 4.06
N GLU A 185 15.56 23.06 4.16
CA GLU A 185 15.91 24.46 4.42
C GLU A 185 16.35 24.72 5.88
N SER A 186 15.75 24.02 6.85
CA SER A 186 16.11 24.22 8.26
C SER A 186 17.34 23.45 8.71
N ASN A 187 17.88 22.57 7.88
CA ASN A 187 19.10 21.85 8.20
C ASN A 187 20.34 22.75 7.99
N THR A 188 20.83 23.32 9.07
CA THR A 188 22.00 24.23 9.06
C THR A 188 23.35 23.52 9.18
N GLN A 189 23.34 22.22 9.49
CA GLN A 189 24.57 21.47 9.75
C GLN A 189 25.01 20.57 8.59
N GLY A 190 24.20 20.48 7.54
CA GLY A 190 24.53 19.68 6.37
C GLY A 190 23.60 19.96 5.21
N ARG A 191 23.89 19.38 4.07
CA ARG A 191 23.04 19.46 2.90
C ARG A 191 22.17 18.20 2.80
N ILE A 192 20.89 18.36 2.53
CA ILE A 192 19.97 17.29 2.22
C ILE A 192 19.56 17.44 0.76
N ASN A 193 19.82 16.44 -0.05
CA ASN A 193 19.39 16.38 -1.43
C ASN A 193 17.93 15.89 -1.50
N GLN A 194 17.18 16.41 -2.46
CA GLN A 194 15.82 15.96 -2.75
C GLN A 194 15.83 14.65 -3.53
N ASN A 195 14.79 13.84 -3.36
CA ASN A 195 14.60 12.64 -4.17
C ASN A 195 14.26 12.98 -5.63
N TYR A 196 14.72 12.15 -6.55
CA TYR A 196 14.50 12.30 -7.98
C TYR A 196 13.01 12.50 -8.32
N GLY A 197 12.74 13.42 -9.24
CA GLY A 197 11.41 13.70 -9.77
C GLY A 197 10.56 14.67 -8.96
N TYR A 198 11.03 15.11 -7.80
CA TYR A 198 10.36 16.11 -6.96
C TYR A 198 10.99 17.50 -7.08
N ASP A 199 10.19 18.54 -6.83
CA ASP A 199 10.62 19.94 -6.88
C ASP A 199 11.84 20.16 -5.98
N GLY A 200 12.85 20.84 -6.52
CA GLY A 200 14.13 21.08 -5.85
C GLY A 200 15.19 19.99 -6.08
N TYR A 201 14.89 18.98 -6.88
CA TYR A 201 15.89 17.96 -7.26
C TYR A 201 17.03 18.55 -8.09
N GLU A 202 16.77 19.56 -8.90
CA GLU A 202 17.73 20.31 -9.71
C GLU A 202 18.77 21.07 -8.89
N ASP A 203 18.47 21.35 -7.62
CA ASP A 203 19.37 22.01 -6.68
C ASP A 203 20.29 21.03 -5.93
N ASN A 204 20.17 19.74 -6.21
CA ASN A 204 20.99 18.70 -5.59
C ASN A 204 22.46 18.87 -5.92
N ILE A 205 23.29 18.57 -4.94
CA ILE A 205 24.74 18.49 -5.17
C ILE A 205 25.16 17.01 -5.34
N PRO A 206 26.29 16.76 -6.07
CA PRO A 206 26.81 15.41 -6.23
C PRO A 206 27.05 14.71 -4.88
N VAL A 207 26.81 13.41 -4.83
CA VAL A 207 26.95 12.61 -3.59
C VAL A 207 28.39 12.65 -3.07
N GLU A 208 29.36 12.67 -3.96
CA GLU A 208 30.78 12.78 -3.65
C GLU A 208 31.13 14.07 -2.88
N GLU A 209 30.42 15.15 -3.16
CA GLU A 209 30.58 16.42 -2.43
C GLU A 209 29.92 16.36 -1.04
N LEU A 210 28.81 15.63 -0.91
CA LEU A 210 28.15 15.39 0.37
C LEU A 210 29.09 14.60 1.32
N GLU A 211 29.71 13.54 0.82
CA GLU A 211 30.59 12.68 1.62
C GLU A 211 31.86 13.37 2.09
N GLN A 212 32.40 14.30 1.30
CA GLN A 212 33.62 15.04 1.66
C GLN A 212 33.41 15.99 2.83
N ARG A 213 32.21 16.47 3.08
CA ARG A 213 31.92 17.42 4.16
C ARG A 213 31.83 16.78 5.55
N TYR A 214 31.75 15.45 5.62
CA TYR A 214 31.58 14.70 6.86
C TYR A 214 32.80 13.84 7.24
N LYS A 215 33.89 13.98 6.48
CA LYS A 215 35.22 13.45 6.82
C LYS A 215 36.08 14.50 7.48
#